data_324d7474c8579b95699e7c4bd534b8df
#
_entry.id   324d7474c8579b95699e7c4bd534b8df
#
_cell.length_a   1.000
_cell.length_b   1.000
_cell.length_c   1.000
_cell.angle_alpha   90.00
_cell.angle_beta   90.00
_cell.angle_gamma   90.00
#
_symmetry.space_group_name_H-M   'P 1'
#
loop_
_entity.id
_entity.type
_entity.pdbx_description
1 polymer ?
#
loop_
_entity_poly.entity_id
_entity_poly.type
_entity_poly.pdbx_seq_one_letter_code
_entity_poly.pdbx_strand_id
1 'polypeptide(L)'
;MANGIDRRLFLKGLTLGAVALGDVVAFGDLLWAATLPNGQRVALARMAIFVDKALCCGCRVCEMVCSNLNSEGRNTSSLARISIEKEYIKGDYGPKVCYQCSDPPCLKVCPVEALHVEEQNGTFARVIDESLCIGCQQCIEACQQHFRPPRPKFDEQKQQSIKCHLCFGDPQCVKFCPTGALRVERSEEGLLVGYPQIKED
;
A
#
# COMPACT_ATOMS: atom_id res chain seq x y z
N MET A 1 -38.56 -18.61 18.91
CA MET A 1 -38.54 -19.81 18.04
C MET A 1 -37.50 -19.49 16.95
N ALA A 2 -36.31 -20.05 17.13
CA ALA A 2 -35.17 -19.80 16.25
C ALA A 2 -35.09 -20.93 15.23
N ASN A 3 -35.31 -20.66 13.96
CA ASN A 3 -35.11 -21.64 12.87
C ASN A 3 -33.63 -21.71 12.54
N GLY A 4 -32.97 -22.78 13.02
CA GLY A 4 -31.63 -23.13 12.66
C GLY A 4 -31.59 -23.64 11.23
N ILE A 5 -30.77 -23.01 10.39
CA ILE A 5 -30.43 -23.49 9.04
C ILE A 5 -29.52 -24.68 9.20
N ASP A 6 -30.04 -25.83 8.77
CA ASP A 6 -29.33 -27.14 8.86
C ASP A 6 -28.15 -27.15 7.87
N ARG A 7 -26.92 -27.19 8.43
CA ARG A 7 -25.65 -27.24 7.68
C ARG A 7 -25.52 -28.46 6.76
N ARG A 8 -26.39 -29.48 6.91
CA ARG A 8 -26.37 -30.70 6.07
C ARG A 8 -27.10 -30.55 4.74
N LEU A 9 -27.95 -29.54 4.58
CA LEU A 9 -28.62 -29.28 3.31
C LEU A 9 -27.74 -28.51 2.29
N PHE A 10 -26.71 -27.83 2.76
CA PHE A 10 -25.82 -27.08 1.87
C PHE A 10 -24.86 -27.97 1.06
N LEU A 11 -24.60 -29.18 1.52
CA LEU A 11 -23.66 -30.14 0.91
C LEU A 11 -24.30 -31.12 -0.08
N LYS A 12 -25.64 -31.11 -0.25
CA LYS A 12 -26.33 -32.02 -1.18
C LYS A 12 -26.70 -31.43 -2.55
N GLY A 13 -26.37 -30.17 -2.80
CA GLY A 13 -26.63 -29.45 -4.07
C GLY A 13 -25.51 -29.53 -5.10
N LEU A 14 -24.44 -30.27 -4.87
CA LEU A 14 -23.26 -30.34 -5.72
C LEU A 14 -23.04 -31.69 -6.38
N THR A 15 -24.09 -32.25 -7.01
CA THR A 15 -23.89 -33.38 -7.91
C THR A 15 -24.70 -33.22 -9.19
N LEU A 16 -23.97 -33.35 -10.32
CA LEU A 16 -24.44 -33.48 -11.70
C LEU A 16 -24.77 -32.19 -12.47
N GLY A 17 -23.72 -31.58 -12.96
CA GLY A 17 -23.69 -30.85 -14.22
C GLY A 17 -22.29 -31.07 -14.81
N ALA A 18 -22.21 -31.85 -15.89
CA ALA A 18 -20.99 -32.00 -16.66
C ALA A 18 -20.54 -30.64 -17.17
N VAL A 19 -19.53 -30.04 -16.50
CA VAL A 19 -18.85 -28.86 -16.99
C VAL A 19 -17.69 -29.35 -17.84
N ALA A 20 -17.66 -28.86 -19.07
CA ALA A 20 -16.59 -29.05 -20.02
C ALA A 20 -15.23 -28.77 -19.38
N LEU A 21 -14.23 -29.56 -19.76
CA LEU A 21 -12.83 -29.40 -19.41
C LEU A 21 -12.33 -28.05 -19.95
N GLY A 22 -12.31 -27.06 -19.07
CA GLY A 22 -11.78 -25.73 -19.34
C GLY A 22 -11.94 -24.91 -18.04
N ASP A 23 -10.84 -24.57 -17.42
CA ASP A 23 -10.70 -23.75 -16.23
C ASP A 23 -10.97 -24.43 -14.88
N VAL A 24 -10.07 -25.33 -14.50
CA VAL A 24 -9.72 -25.51 -13.09
C VAL A 24 -9.05 -24.22 -12.66
N VAL A 25 -9.85 -23.24 -12.18
CA VAL A 25 -9.32 -22.10 -11.45
C VAL A 25 -8.71 -22.67 -10.16
N ALA A 26 -7.41 -22.88 -10.19
CA ALA A 26 -6.68 -23.34 -9.04
C ALA A 26 -6.90 -22.33 -7.91
N PHE A 27 -7.14 -22.81 -6.69
CA PHE A 27 -7.28 -22.04 -5.45
C PHE A 27 -6.08 -21.09 -5.17
N GLY A 28 -5.05 -21.09 -6.02
CA GLY A 28 -3.93 -20.18 -6.00
C GLY A 28 -4.21 -18.78 -6.53
N ASP A 29 -5.31 -18.55 -7.24
CA ASP A 29 -5.59 -17.24 -7.86
C ASP A 29 -6.12 -16.18 -6.87
N LEU A 30 -6.52 -16.56 -5.66
CA LEU A 30 -6.97 -15.62 -4.62
C LEU A 30 -5.86 -14.74 -4.01
N LEU A 31 -4.59 -15.10 -4.24
CA LEU A 31 -3.43 -14.38 -3.71
C LEU A 31 -2.95 -13.21 -4.60
N TRP A 32 -3.60 -13.02 -5.77
CA TRP A 32 -3.19 -12.00 -6.74
C TRP A 32 -4.20 -10.86 -6.79
N ALA A 33 -3.73 -9.64 -6.54
CA ALA A 33 -4.58 -8.46 -6.46
C ALA A 33 -4.89 -7.85 -7.82
N ALA A 34 -3.90 -7.85 -8.72
CA ALA A 34 -3.99 -7.16 -10.01
C ALA A 34 -3.13 -7.83 -11.07
N THR A 35 -3.45 -7.54 -12.33
CA THR A 35 -2.61 -7.89 -13.48
C THR A 35 -2.08 -6.61 -14.10
N LEU A 36 -0.78 -6.55 -14.34
CA LEU A 36 -0.13 -5.43 -15.03
C LEU A 36 -0.45 -5.45 -16.54
N PRO A 37 -0.22 -4.33 -17.25
CA PRO A 37 -0.39 -4.28 -18.69
C PRO A 37 0.46 -5.30 -19.47
N ASN A 38 1.60 -5.71 -18.90
CA ASN A 38 2.48 -6.74 -19.45
C ASN A 38 2.02 -8.19 -19.14
N GLY A 39 0.85 -8.37 -18.50
CA GLY A 39 0.31 -9.68 -18.10
C GLY A 39 0.85 -10.24 -16.80
N GLN A 40 1.80 -9.59 -16.15
CA GLN A 40 2.34 -10.02 -14.86
C GLN A 40 1.31 -9.84 -13.75
N ARG A 41 1.15 -10.86 -12.92
CA ARG A 41 0.28 -10.81 -11.73
C ARG A 41 1.01 -10.14 -10.57
N VAL A 42 0.30 -9.29 -9.84
CA VAL A 42 0.83 -8.55 -8.68
C VAL A 42 0.34 -9.21 -7.40
N ALA A 43 1.28 -9.70 -6.58
CA ALA A 43 0.95 -10.24 -5.27
C ALA A 43 0.38 -9.17 -4.34
N LEU A 44 -0.52 -9.57 -3.42
CA LEU A 44 -1.03 -8.69 -2.37
C LEU A 44 0.11 -8.30 -1.41
N ALA A 45 0.08 -7.06 -0.90
CA ALA A 45 0.96 -6.67 0.17
C ALA A 45 0.62 -7.46 1.43
N ARG A 46 1.64 -8.05 2.07
CA ARG A 46 1.47 -8.78 3.34
C ARG A 46 1.62 -7.87 4.56
N MET A 47 1.93 -6.62 4.33
CA MET A 47 2.10 -5.63 5.38
C MET A 47 1.61 -4.26 4.93
N ALA A 48 0.92 -3.56 5.83
CA ALA A 48 0.48 -2.18 5.62
C ALA A 48 0.52 -1.38 6.94
N ILE A 49 0.57 -0.05 6.82
CA ILE A 49 0.47 0.85 7.96
C ILE A 49 -0.94 1.42 7.99
N PHE A 50 -1.62 1.22 9.10
CA PHE A 50 -2.95 1.77 9.37
C PHE A 50 -2.84 3.01 10.26
N VAL A 51 -3.76 3.94 10.04
CA VAL A 51 -3.77 5.25 10.67
C VAL A 51 -5.04 5.40 11.51
N ASP A 52 -4.86 5.65 12.79
CA ASP A 52 -5.92 6.15 13.67
C ASP A 52 -5.79 7.67 13.79
N LYS A 53 -6.62 8.40 13.04
CA LYS A 53 -6.58 9.87 13.03
C LYS A 53 -6.93 10.47 14.38
N ALA A 54 -7.79 9.81 15.19
CA ALA A 54 -8.19 10.31 16.49
C ALA A 54 -7.04 10.40 17.49
N LEU A 55 -6.02 9.57 17.32
CA LEU A 55 -4.82 9.56 18.16
C LEU A 55 -3.72 10.51 17.65
N CYS A 56 -3.84 11.04 16.43
CA CYS A 56 -2.79 11.87 15.86
C CYS A 56 -2.79 13.27 16.42
N CYS A 57 -1.70 13.68 17.08
CA CYS A 57 -1.52 15.05 17.59
C CYS A 57 -0.78 16.00 16.61
N GLY A 58 -0.46 15.55 15.41
CA GLY A 58 0.23 16.34 14.39
C GLY A 58 1.69 16.69 14.70
N CYS A 59 2.36 15.96 15.59
CA CYS A 59 3.74 16.23 16.05
C CYS A 59 4.82 16.11 14.99
N ARG A 60 4.55 15.43 13.85
CA ARG A 60 5.46 15.22 12.71
C ARG A 60 6.71 14.37 13.00
N VAL A 61 6.81 13.72 14.14
CA VAL A 61 7.91 12.80 14.45
C VAL A 61 8.07 11.74 13.37
N CYS A 62 6.95 11.21 12.85
CA CYS A 62 6.94 10.21 11.77
C CYS A 62 7.58 10.73 10.47
N GLU A 63 7.38 12.00 10.11
CA GLU A 63 8.02 12.63 8.93
C GLU A 63 9.52 12.82 9.17
N MET A 64 9.89 13.33 10.33
CA MET A 64 11.30 13.56 10.69
C MET A 64 12.10 12.25 10.69
N VAL A 65 11.60 11.21 11.35
CA VAL A 65 12.25 9.90 11.38
C VAL A 65 12.34 9.29 10.00
N CYS A 66 11.26 9.38 9.22
CA CYS A 66 11.22 8.84 7.86
C CYS A 66 12.23 9.53 6.94
N SER A 67 12.32 10.87 6.96
CA SER A 67 13.28 11.59 6.12
C SER A 67 14.72 11.36 6.58
N ASN A 68 14.99 11.37 7.87
CA ASN A 68 16.33 11.13 8.40
C ASN A 68 16.90 9.80 7.93
N LEU A 69 16.13 8.72 8.11
CA LEU A 69 16.60 7.36 7.83
C LEU A 69 16.63 7.01 6.33
N ASN A 70 15.76 7.65 5.53
CA ASN A 70 15.58 7.25 4.13
C ASN A 70 16.08 8.30 3.12
N SER A 71 16.75 9.35 3.56
CA SER A 71 17.21 10.42 2.69
C SER A 71 18.62 10.88 3.02
N GLU A 72 19.48 9.95 3.47
CA GLU A 72 20.90 10.19 3.74
C GLU A 72 21.10 11.35 4.75
N GLY A 73 20.24 11.42 5.77
CA GLY A 73 20.28 12.48 6.80
C GLY A 73 19.71 13.83 6.38
N ARG A 74 19.15 13.95 5.18
CA ARG A 74 18.44 15.16 4.73
C ARG A 74 17.10 15.28 5.42
N ASN A 75 17.05 15.95 6.56
CA ASN A 75 15.85 16.10 7.41
C ASN A 75 14.85 17.10 6.85
N THR A 76 14.05 16.72 5.89
CA THR A 76 13.01 17.56 5.31
C THR A 76 11.71 16.80 5.08
N SER A 77 10.57 17.42 5.35
CA SER A 77 9.24 16.82 5.15
C SER A 77 8.96 16.47 3.69
N SER A 78 9.58 17.15 2.72
CA SER A 78 9.44 16.86 1.30
C SER A 78 9.96 15.46 0.95
N LEU A 79 11.01 15.00 1.62
CA LEU A 79 11.63 13.69 1.41
C LEU A 79 11.06 12.59 2.31
N ALA A 80 10.27 12.94 3.32
CA ALA A 80 9.57 11.96 4.13
C ALA A 80 8.53 11.22 3.28
N ARG A 81 8.55 9.89 3.31
CA ARG A 81 7.62 9.00 2.57
C ARG A 81 6.24 8.85 3.26
N ILE A 82 6.03 9.62 4.30
CA ILE A 82 4.79 9.88 5.02
C ILE A 82 4.63 11.39 5.14
N SER A 83 3.41 11.90 5.20
CA SER A 83 3.14 13.32 5.44
C SER A 83 2.00 13.49 6.42
N ILE A 84 2.02 14.59 7.18
CA ILE A 84 0.92 14.98 8.06
C ILE A 84 0.14 16.09 7.38
N GLU A 85 -1.08 15.78 6.99
CA GLU A 85 -2.05 16.80 6.58
C GLU A 85 -2.59 17.51 7.83
N LYS A 86 -2.73 18.82 7.75
CA LYS A 86 -3.15 19.64 8.87
C LYS A 86 -4.31 20.53 8.46
N GLU A 87 -5.41 20.40 9.14
CA GLU A 87 -6.50 21.34 9.07
C GLU A 87 -6.53 22.18 10.35
N TYR A 88 -5.83 23.31 10.32
CA TYR A 88 -5.60 24.15 11.50
C TYR A 88 -6.88 24.70 12.11
N ILE A 89 -7.91 24.99 11.28
CA ILE A 89 -9.17 25.57 11.75
C ILE A 89 -9.95 24.56 12.59
N LYS A 90 -9.95 23.28 12.18
CA LYS A 90 -10.65 22.20 12.90
C LYS A 90 -9.77 21.50 13.94
N GLY A 91 -8.46 21.75 13.90
CA GLY A 91 -7.50 21.04 14.74
C GLY A 91 -7.29 19.59 14.34
N ASP A 92 -7.69 19.21 13.12
CA ASP A 92 -7.54 17.85 12.63
C ASP A 92 -6.14 17.61 12.05
N TYR A 93 -5.61 16.45 12.35
CA TYR A 93 -4.33 16.00 11.83
C TYR A 93 -4.49 14.60 11.23
N GLY A 94 -3.97 14.40 10.03
CA GLY A 94 -4.09 13.11 9.34
C GLY A 94 -2.77 12.65 8.74
N PRO A 95 -2.15 11.58 9.29
CA PRO A 95 -1.03 10.95 8.61
C PRO A 95 -1.46 10.40 7.25
N LYS A 96 -0.76 10.79 6.20
CA LYS A 96 -0.93 10.27 4.84
C LYS A 96 0.23 9.34 4.54
N VAL A 97 -0.03 8.06 4.62
CA VAL A 97 0.94 6.98 4.37
C VAL A 97 0.58 6.23 3.09
N CYS A 98 1.55 5.55 2.48
CA CYS A 98 1.27 4.69 1.33
C CYS A 98 0.47 3.47 1.76
N TYR A 99 -0.67 3.25 1.12
CA TYR A 99 -1.56 2.12 1.41
C TYR A 99 -1.06 0.77 0.90
N GLN A 100 -0.01 0.72 0.06
CA GLN A 100 0.43 -0.52 -0.59
C GLN A 100 -0.69 -1.20 -1.39
N CYS A 101 -1.40 -0.42 -2.18
CA CYS A 101 -2.66 -0.76 -2.86
C CYS A 101 -2.70 -2.19 -3.43
N SER A 102 -3.87 -2.83 -3.30
CA SER A 102 -4.14 -4.14 -3.91
C SER A 102 -4.02 -4.09 -5.43
N ASP A 103 -4.56 -3.02 -6.04
CA ASP A 103 -4.41 -2.72 -7.45
C ASP A 103 -3.59 -1.42 -7.62
N PRO A 104 -2.24 -1.49 -7.63
CA PRO A 104 -1.38 -0.31 -7.52
C PRO A 104 -1.31 0.48 -8.83
N PRO A 105 -2.00 1.65 -8.95
CA PRO A 105 -1.98 2.45 -10.18
C PRO A 105 -0.58 2.95 -10.52
N CYS A 106 0.22 3.28 -9.51
CA CYS A 106 1.59 3.75 -9.69
C CYS A 106 2.52 2.69 -10.31
N LEU A 107 2.29 1.41 -10.02
CA LEU A 107 3.11 0.32 -10.53
C LEU A 107 2.79 0.05 -12.00
N LYS A 108 1.51 0.18 -12.39
CA LYS A 108 1.03 -0.07 -13.76
C LYS A 108 1.59 0.90 -14.80
N VAL A 109 1.99 2.10 -14.38
CA VAL A 109 2.42 3.18 -15.30
C VAL A 109 3.93 3.35 -15.37
N CYS A 110 4.71 2.55 -14.66
CA CYS A 110 6.17 2.70 -14.67
C CYS A 110 6.76 2.18 -15.98
N PRO A 111 7.33 3.04 -16.85
CA PRO A 111 7.79 2.62 -18.18
C PRO A 111 9.11 1.84 -18.15
N VAL A 112 9.84 1.90 -17.03
CA VAL A 112 11.16 1.27 -16.85
C VAL A 112 11.16 0.19 -15.77
N GLU A 113 9.97 -0.20 -15.28
CA GLU A 113 9.78 -1.22 -14.22
C GLU A 113 10.56 -0.94 -12.93
N ALA A 114 11.01 0.32 -12.72
CA ALA A 114 11.63 0.73 -11.46
C ALA A 114 10.69 0.56 -10.26
N LEU A 115 9.37 0.62 -10.48
CA LEU A 115 8.36 0.27 -9.49
C LEU A 115 8.06 -1.23 -9.58
N HIS A 116 8.31 -1.95 -8.50
CA HIS A 116 8.12 -3.40 -8.42
C HIS A 116 7.61 -3.84 -7.06
N VAL A 117 7.28 -5.11 -6.92
CA VAL A 117 6.92 -5.74 -5.64
C VAL A 117 8.19 -6.28 -5.00
N GLU A 118 8.43 -5.89 -3.76
CA GLU A 118 9.57 -6.35 -2.97
C GLU A 118 9.22 -7.68 -2.29
N GLU A 119 9.93 -8.76 -2.62
CA GLU A 119 9.65 -10.10 -2.14
C GLU A 119 10.63 -10.57 -1.06
N GLN A 120 11.85 -10.02 -1.04
CA GLN A 120 12.96 -10.53 -0.23
C GLN A 120 12.69 -10.46 1.28
N ASN A 121 12.01 -9.40 1.74
CA ASN A 121 11.68 -9.21 3.16
C ASN A 121 10.27 -9.71 3.51
N GLY A 122 9.59 -10.38 2.59
CA GLY A 122 8.28 -10.96 2.81
C GLY A 122 7.14 -9.95 3.04
N THR A 123 7.39 -8.66 2.80
CA THR A 123 6.38 -7.60 2.95
C THR A 123 5.48 -7.48 1.74
N PHE A 124 5.98 -7.87 0.57
CA PHE A 124 5.36 -7.66 -0.73
C PHE A 124 4.97 -6.19 -0.96
N ALA A 125 5.80 -5.28 -0.43
CA ALA A 125 5.60 -3.85 -0.58
C ALA A 125 5.86 -3.42 -2.04
N ARG A 126 5.11 -2.39 -2.50
CA ARG A 126 5.39 -1.73 -3.78
C ARG A 126 6.49 -0.72 -3.54
N VAL A 127 7.67 -0.97 -4.08
CA VAL A 127 8.86 -0.16 -3.87
C VAL A 127 9.39 0.43 -5.17
N ILE A 128 10.20 1.47 -5.08
CA ILE A 128 10.93 2.04 -6.21
C ILE A 128 12.39 1.64 -6.08
N ASP A 129 12.93 1.04 -7.13
CA ASP A 129 14.38 0.90 -7.30
C ASP A 129 14.91 2.25 -7.81
N GLU A 130 15.65 2.94 -6.96
CA GLU A 130 16.22 4.25 -7.27
C GLU A 130 17.23 4.17 -8.42
N SER A 131 17.92 3.01 -8.61
CA SER A 131 18.90 2.84 -9.68
C SER A 131 18.28 2.76 -11.09
N LEU A 132 17.04 2.29 -11.19
CA LEU A 132 16.29 2.18 -12.44
C LEU A 132 15.37 3.39 -12.69
N CYS A 133 15.11 4.22 -11.67
CA CYS A 133 14.16 5.31 -11.76
C CYS A 133 14.69 6.46 -12.62
N ILE A 134 14.00 6.77 -13.71
CA ILE A 134 14.33 7.88 -14.63
C ILE A 134 13.66 9.22 -14.25
N GLY A 135 12.95 9.30 -13.13
CA GLY A 135 12.33 10.54 -12.66
C GLY A 135 11.13 11.05 -13.47
N CYS A 136 10.48 10.22 -14.28
CA CYS A 136 9.37 10.62 -15.15
C CYS A 136 8.09 11.06 -14.41
N GLN A 137 7.98 10.82 -13.11
CA GLN A 137 6.88 11.21 -12.22
C GLN A 137 5.48 10.61 -12.55
N GLN A 138 5.34 9.75 -13.54
CA GLN A 138 4.05 9.13 -13.90
C GLN A 138 3.40 8.39 -12.72
N CYS A 139 4.21 7.78 -11.83
CA CYS A 139 3.72 7.13 -10.63
C CYS A 139 3.07 8.10 -9.63
N ILE A 140 3.52 9.35 -9.59
CA ILE A 140 2.94 10.42 -8.76
C ILE A 140 1.58 10.82 -9.34
N GLU A 141 1.52 11.07 -10.64
CA GLU A 141 0.28 11.45 -11.34
C GLU A 141 -0.78 10.36 -11.25
N ALA A 142 -0.41 9.09 -11.48
CA ALA A 142 -1.34 7.97 -11.35
C ALA A 142 -1.87 7.80 -9.93
N CYS A 143 -1.04 8.01 -8.92
CA CYS A 143 -1.47 7.99 -7.52
C CYS A 143 -2.39 9.17 -7.19
N GLN A 144 -2.12 10.35 -7.74
CA GLN A 144 -2.89 11.58 -7.50
C GLN A 144 -4.34 11.50 -7.99
N GLN A 145 -4.62 10.63 -8.96
CA GLN A 145 -5.99 10.38 -9.43
C GLN A 145 -6.88 9.73 -8.37
N HIS A 146 -6.29 9.08 -7.37
CA HIS A 146 -7.01 8.33 -6.34
C HIS A 146 -6.77 8.88 -4.93
N PHE A 147 -5.62 9.52 -4.69
CA PHE A 147 -5.21 9.95 -3.36
C PHE A 147 -4.61 11.35 -3.37
N ARG A 148 -5.04 12.21 -2.45
CA ARG A 148 -4.53 13.57 -2.25
C ARG A 148 -4.03 13.74 -0.81
N PRO A 149 -2.76 14.14 -0.61
CA PRO A 149 -1.68 14.22 -1.61
C PRO A 149 -1.27 12.83 -2.14
N PRO A 150 -0.61 12.73 -3.30
CA PRO A 150 -0.09 11.47 -3.82
C PRO A 150 0.94 10.88 -2.86
N ARG A 151 1.03 9.55 -2.82
CA ARG A 151 1.93 8.86 -1.88
C ARG A 151 3.37 8.76 -2.35
N PRO A 152 3.67 8.53 -3.65
CA PRO A 152 5.00 8.78 -4.17
C PRO A 152 5.29 10.29 -4.18
N LYS A 153 6.54 10.66 -3.90
CA LYS A 153 7.04 12.03 -3.94
C LYS A 153 8.24 12.11 -4.88
N PHE A 154 8.69 13.31 -5.19
CA PHE A 154 9.85 13.55 -6.04
C PHE A 154 11.00 14.10 -5.23
N ASP A 155 12.18 13.52 -5.38
CA ASP A 155 13.44 14.06 -4.87
C ASP A 155 14.12 14.88 -5.96
N GLU A 156 14.04 16.20 -5.86
CA GLU A 156 14.58 17.12 -6.86
C GLU A 156 16.10 17.06 -6.97
N GLN A 157 16.81 16.70 -5.90
CA GLN A 157 18.27 16.59 -5.95
C GLN A 157 18.73 15.33 -6.66
N LYS A 158 18.07 14.22 -6.41
CA LYS A 158 18.36 12.93 -7.06
C LYS A 158 17.66 12.79 -8.42
N GLN A 159 16.70 13.69 -8.74
CA GLN A 159 15.83 13.61 -9.93
C GLN A 159 15.11 12.25 -10.02
N GLN A 160 14.60 11.74 -8.89
CA GLN A 160 13.99 10.43 -8.77
C GLN A 160 12.72 10.49 -7.94
N SER A 161 11.79 9.58 -8.24
CA SER A 161 10.61 9.40 -7.39
C SER A 161 10.96 8.52 -6.18
N ILE A 162 10.42 8.89 -5.03
CA ILE A 162 10.59 8.17 -3.76
C ILE A 162 9.22 7.71 -3.24
N LYS A 163 9.19 6.57 -2.55
CA LYS A 163 7.94 5.99 -2.06
C LYS A 163 8.18 5.19 -0.78
N CYS A 164 7.16 5.08 0.07
CA CYS A 164 7.20 4.22 1.25
C CYS A 164 7.46 2.75 0.85
N HIS A 165 8.50 2.16 1.42
CA HIS A 165 8.90 0.76 1.28
C HIS A 165 8.72 -0.03 2.58
N LEU A 166 7.92 0.50 3.52
CA LEU A 166 7.65 -0.11 4.84
C LEU A 166 8.91 -0.35 5.67
N CYS A 167 10.01 0.36 5.38
CA CYS A 167 11.35 0.13 5.95
C CYS A 167 11.74 -1.36 5.93
N PHE A 168 11.40 -2.05 4.83
CA PHE A 168 11.69 -3.48 4.61
C PHE A 168 11.19 -4.39 5.75
N GLY A 169 10.01 -4.07 6.30
CA GLY A 169 9.36 -4.86 7.34
C GLY A 169 9.45 -4.27 8.76
N ASP A 170 10.18 -3.17 8.92
CA ASP A 170 10.38 -2.53 10.23
C ASP A 170 10.08 -1.02 10.23
N PRO A 171 8.80 -0.59 10.07
CA PRO A 171 8.42 0.80 9.88
C PRO A 171 8.78 1.69 11.08
N GLN A 172 9.80 2.52 10.91
CA GLN A 172 10.30 3.38 11.97
C GLN A 172 9.31 4.49 12.34
N CYS A 173 8.52 4.98 11.39
CA CYS A 173 7.46 5.96 11.68
C CYS A 173 6.41 5.42 12.66
N VAL A 174 6.16 4.11 12.67
CA VAL A 174 5.27 3.45 13.63
C VAL A 174 5.93 3.34 14.99
N LYS A 175 7.18 2.88 15.05
CA LYS A 175 7.94 2.73 16.31
C LYS A 175 8.09 4.03 17.08
N PHE A 176 8.32 5.12 16.36
CA PHE A 176 8.54 6.44 16.97
C PHE A 176 7.26 7.28 17.06
N CYS A 177 6.08 6.74 16.78
CA CYS A 177 4.83 7.45 16.96
C CYS A 177 4.49 7.56 18.46
N PRO A 178 4.55 8.77 19.09
CA PRO A 178 4.38 8.89 20.53
C PRO A 178 2.96 8.63 21.02
N THR A 179 1.98 8.75 20.12
CA THR A 179 0.55 8.56 20.45
C THR A 179 0.00 7.21 19.99
N GLY A 180 0.80 6.40 19.29
CA GLY A 180 0.33 5.14 18.72
C GLY A 180 -0.69 5.30 17.58
N ALA A 181 -0.77 6.49 16.97
CA ALA A 181 -1.67 6.76 15.84
C ALA A 181 -1.35 5.93 14.58
N LEU A 182 -0.15 5.38 14.49
CA LEU A 182 0.28 4.51 13.39
C LEU A 182 0.43 3.08 13.91
N ARG A 183 -0.15 2.12 13.20
CA ARG A 183 -0.08 0.70 13.52
C ARG A 183 0.31 -0.10 12.29
N VAL A 184 1.02 -1.21 12.49
CA VAL A 184 1.33 -2.18 11.44
C VAL A 184 0.33 -3.31 11.50
N GLU A 185 -0.21 -3.68 10.35
CA GLU A 185 -0.94 -4.93 10.18
C GLU A 185 -0.22 -5.84 9.19
N ARG A 186 -0.27 -7.13 9.47
CA ARG A 186 0.36 -8.19 8.68
C ARG A 186 -0.63 -9.30 8.40
N SER A 187 -0.54 -9.90 7.21
CA SER A 187 -1.32 -11.07 6.83
C SER A 187 -0.50 -11.93 5.88
N GLU A 188 -0.41 -13.21 6.17
CA GLU A 188 0.25 -14.17 5.27
C GLU A 188 -0.51 -14.34 3.94
N GLU A 189 -1.82 -14.16 3.98
CA GLU A 189 -2.69 -14.25 2.80
C GLU A 189 -2.67 -12.97 1.96
N GLY A 190 -2.08 -11.89 2.51
CA GLY A 190 -2.08 -10.56 1.91
C GLY A 190 -3.24 -9.70 2.39
N LEU A 191 -3.09 -8.39 2.16
CA LEU A 191 -4.02 -7.36 2.61
C LEU A 191 -4.72 -6.72 1.41
N LEU A 192 -6.05 -6.70 1.43
CA LEU A 192 -6.86 -5.94 0.47
C LEU A 192 -6.96 -4.49 0.95
N VAL A 193 -6.03 -3.64 0.53
CA VAL A 193 -5.87 -2.27 1.03
C VAL A 193 -5.70 -1.25 -0.10
N GLY A 194 -5.98 0.00 0.20
CA GLY A 194 -5.82 1.13 -0.72
C GLY A 194 -6.77 1.06 -1.91
N TYR A 195 -6.30 1.45 -3.09
CA TYR A 195 -7.10 1.37 -4.31
C TYR A 195 -7.30 -0.09 -4.73
N PRO A 196 -8.49 -0.53 -5.16
CA PRO A 196 -9.71 0.27 -5.39
C PRO A 196 -10.61 0.48 -4.16
N GLN A 197 -10.29 -0.09 -2.99
CA GLN A 197 -11.16 -0.10 -1.81
C GLN A 197 -11.29 1.30 -1.16
N ILE A 198 -10.18 2.04 -1.13
CA ILE A 198 -10.14 3.39 -0.56
C ILE A 198 -9.97 4.39 -1.71
N LYS A 199 -10.92 5.31 -1.81
CA LYS A 199 -10.80 6.55 -2.59
C LYS A 199 -10.84 7.70 -1.59
N GLU A 200 -9.93 8.65 -1.73
CA GLU A 200 -9.95 9.89 -0.94
C GLU A 200 -10.54 11.01 -1.80
N ASP A 201 -11.57 11.67 -1.29
CA ASP A 201 -12.23 12.83 -1.92
C ASP A 201 -11.34 14.08 -1.82
#